data_d3719e8bab8fe4d32568643ade074b92
#
_entry.id   d3719e8bab8fe4d32568643ade074b92
#
_cell.length_a   1.000
_cell.length_b   1.000
_cell.length_c   1.000
_cell.angle_alpha   90.00
_cell.angle_beta   90.00
_cell.angle_gamma   90.00
#
_symmetry.space_group_name_H-M   'P 1'
#
loop_
_entity.id
_entity.type
_entity.pdbx_description
1 polymer ?
#
loop_
_entity_poly.entity_id
_entity_poly.type
_entity_poly.pdbx_seq_one_letter_code
_entity_poly.pdbx_strand_id
1 'polypeptide(L)'
;LRKLEFMYTKEFDIRWSDLDANRRLANSAFINFMSHTRMGFLMENGFGQKELATHNIGPVAFYEHIYYFQEVFAGKPVKVSLQLKGLSEDGMYFEFIHNFYDHKGRNFASCEMMGGWIDLKARKLVGLPSELYENLNNLTHTEDFRILTREDSRKFGRKPKDLEVSCSL
;
A
#
# COMPACT_ATOMS: atom_id res chain seq x y z
N LEU A 1 -8.03 -6.55 -22.48
CA LEU A 1 -7.27 -5.33 -22.87
C LEU A 1 -7.94 -4.02 -22.43
N ARG A 2 -9.26 -3.94 -22.21
CA ARG A 2 -9.96 -2.71 -21.79
C ARG A 2 -9.88 -2.36 -20.30
N LYS A 3 -9.46 -3.28 -19.41
CA LYS A 3 -9.39 -3.02 -17.95
C LYS A 3 -8.12 -2.28 -17.49
N LEU A 4 -7.07 -2.23 -18.30
CA LEU A 4 -5.82 -1.54 -17.93
C LEU A 4 -5.88 -0.01 -18.03
N GLU A 5 -6.81 0.54 -18.84
CA GLU A 5 -6.94 1.99 -19.03
C GLU A 5 -7.48 2.75 -17.79
N PHE A 6 -8.08 2.05 -16.84
CA PHE A 6 -8.65 2.66 -15.62
C PHE A 6 -7.90 2.32 -14.32
N MET A 7 -6.84 1.51 -14.40
CA MET A 7 -6.05 1.16 -13.22
C MET A 7 -5.06 2.28 -12.89
N TYR A 8 -5.09 2.76 -11.66
CA TYR A 8 -4.10 3.74 -11.20
C TYR A 8 -2.69 3.16 -11.26
N THR A 9 -1.78 3.85 -11.92
CA THR A 9 -0.37 3.44 -12.06
C THR A 9 0.57 4.62 -11.93
N LYS A 10 1.77 4.36 -11.38
CA LYS A 10 2.90 5.28 -11.45
C LYS A 10 4.10 4.62 -12.12
N GLU A 11 4.86 5.43 -12.87
CA GLU A 11 6.11 5.02 -13.49
C GLU A 11 7.29 5.53 -12.65
N PHE A 12 8.32 4.71 -12.53
CA PHE A 12 9.53 5.02 -11.76
C PHE A 12 10.78 4.69 -12.58
N ASP A 13 11.70 5.62 -12.64
CA ASP A 13 13.07 5.34 -13.02
C ASP A 13 13.79 4.64 -11.88
N ILE A 14 14.58 3.61 -12.20
CA ILE A 14 15.40 2.90 -11.20
C ILE A 14 16.70 3.67 -11.01
N ARG A 15 16.88 4.23 -9.83
CA ARG A 15 18.08 4.98 -9.42
C ARG A 15 19.16 4.02 -8.91
N TRP A 16 20.40 4.49 -8.88
CA TRP A 16 21.51 3.76 -8.25
C TRP A 16 21.23 3.36 -6.79
N SER A 17 20.59 4.24 -6.03
CA SER A 17 20.19 4.00 -4.65
C SER A 17 19.09 2.93 -4.49
N ASP A 18 18.43 2.55 -5.57
CA ASP A 18 17.37 1.55 -5.57
C ASP A 18 17.91 0.12 -5.84
N LEU A 19 19.23 -0.01 -6.05
CA LEU A 19 19.87 -1.29 -6.38
C LEU A 19 20.49 -1.96 -5.16
N ASP A 20 20.47 -3.29 -5.17
CA ASP A 20 21.19 -4.15 -4.22
C ASP A 20 22.63 -4.45 -4.67
N ALA A 21 23.37 -5.20 -3.85
CA ALA A 21 24.74 -5.63 -4.17
C ALA A 21 24.83 -6.48 -5.43
N ASN A 22 23.74 -7.10 -5.87
CA ASN A 22 23.66 -7.88 -7.11
C ASN A 22 23.22 -7.03 -8.32
N ARG A 23 23.17 -5.70 -8.17
CA ARG A 23 22.74 -4.73 -9.20
C ARG A 23 21.27 -4.90 -9.63
N ARG A 24 20.46 -5.56 -8.81
CA ARG A 24 19.01 -5.72 -9.02
C ARG A 24 18.26 -4.69 -8.21
N LEU A 25 16.98 -4.47 -8.54
CA LEU A 25 16.07 -3.68 -7.73
C LEU A 25 16.00 -4.26 -6.30
N ALA A 26 16.39 -3.46 -5.31
CA ALA A 26 16.49 -3.85 -3.92
C ALA A 26 15.10 -4.01 -3.28
N ASN A 27 14.96 -4.88 -2.28
CA ASN A 27 13.71 -5.10 -1.55
C ASN A 27 13.13 -3.80 -0.98
N SER A 28 13.98 -2.91 -0.46
CA SER A 28 13.57 -1.60 0.06
C SER A 28 12.94 -0.70 -0.99
N ALA A 29 13.41 -0.78 -2.24
CA ALA A 29 12.87 0.02 -3.35
C ALA A 29 11.42 -0.36 -3.68
N PHE A 30 11.04 -1.63 -3.56
CA PHE A 30 9.65 -2.07 -3.76
C PHE A 30 8.70 -1.36 -2.79
N ILE A 31 9.04 -1.30 -1.51
CA ILE A 31 8.24 -0.62 -0.48
C ILE A 31 8.14 0.88 -0.79
N ASN A 32 9.24 1.51 -1.17
CA ASN A 32 9.26 2.92 -1.54
C ASN A 32 8.36 3.22 -2.74
N PHE A 33 8.45 2.43 -3.79
CA PHE A 33 7.63 2.62 -5.00
C PHE A 33 6.14 2.43 -4.70
N MET A 34 5.77 1.43 -3.91
CA MET A 34 4.38 1.23 -3.46
C MET A 34 3.89 2.43 -2.63
N SER A 35 4.69 2.91 -1.69
CA SER A 35 4.33 4.06 -0.86
C SER A 35 4.12 5.32 -1.70
N HIS A 36 4.97 5.57 -2.68
CA HIS A 36 4.82 6.69 -3.61
C HIS A 36 3.58 6.53 -4.50
N THR A 37 3.26 5.32 -4.93
CA THR A 37 2.06 5.05 -5.73
C THR A 37 0.80 5.33 -4.93
N ARG A 38 0.72 4.83 -3.69
CA ARG A 38 -0.40 5.12 -2.78
C ARG A 38 -0.54 6.61 -2.49
N MET A 39 0.58 7.25 -2.15
CA MET A 39 0.58 8.68 -1.85
C MET A 39 0.10 9.50 -3.03
N GLY A 40 0.51 9.16 -4.25
CA GLY A 40 0.04 9.83 -5.47
C GLY A 40 -1.47 9.75 -5.62
N PHE A 41 -2.04 8.55 -5.53
CA PHE A 41 -3.50 8.36 -5.57
C PHE A 41 -4.21 9.15 -4.46
N LEU A 42 -3.72 9.03 -3.24
CA LEU A 42 -4.33 9.69 -2.07
C LEU A 42 -4.34 11.21 -2.24
N MET A 43 -3.24 11.81 -2.66
CA MET A 43 -3.14 13.26 -2.88
C MET A 43 -4.08 13.75 -3.99
N GLU A 44 -4.27 12.96 -5.03
CA GLU A 44 -5.16 13.29 -6.16
C GLU A 44 -6.65 13.10 -5.81
N ASN A 45 -6.97 12.39 -4.72
CA ASN A 45 -8.33 12.01 -4.34
C ASN A 45 -8.76 12.52 -2.95
N GLY A 46 -8.28 13.68 -2.54
CA GLY A 46 -8.75 14.36 -1.33
C GLY A 46 -8.10 13.91 -0.02
N PHE A 47 -7.02 13.12 -0.10
CA PHE A 47 -6.22 12.73 1.07
C PHE A 47 -4.88 13.47 1.12
N GLY A 48 -4.86 14.74 0.67
CA GLY A 48 -3.69 15.58 0.80
C GLY A 48 -3.38 15.93 2.26
N GLN A 49 -2.20 16.49 2.51
CA GLN A 49 -1.77 16.81 3.88
C GLN A 49 -2.75 17.73 4.62
N LYS A 50 -3.36 18.71 3.92
CA LYS A 50 -4.34 19.62 4.51
C LYS A 50 -5.62 18.89 4.91
N GLU A 51 -6.14 18.06 4.03
CA GLU A 51 -7.36 17.28 4.25
C GLU A 51 -7.17 16.28 5.39
N LEU A 52 -6.08 15.55 5.41
CA LEU A 52 -5.74 14.64 6.51
C LEU A 52 -5.57 15.38 7.84
N ALA A 53 -4.93 16.56 7.83
CA ALA A 53 -4.79 17.40 9.02
C ALA A 53 -6.15 17.92 9.51
N THR A 54 -7.04 18.35 8.59
CA THR A 54 -8.38 18.84 8.92
C THR A 54 -9.20 17.76 9.63
N HIS A 55 -9.13 16.51 9.16
CA HIS A 55 -9.82 15.38 9.78
C HIS A 55 -9.01 14.73 10.92
N ASN A 56 -7.79 15.18 11.15
CA ASN A 56 -6.86 14.62 12.14
C ASN A 56 -6.66 13.10 12.00
N ILE A 57 -6.58 12.60 10.77
CA ILE A 57 -6.42 11.17 10.45
C ILE A 57 -5.14 10.91 9.66
N GLY A 58 -4.65 9.69 9.75
CA GLY A 58 -3.52 9.21 8.97
C GLY A 58 -3.61 7.71 8.67
N PRO A 59 -3.05 7.26 7.53
CA PRO A 59 -3.01 5.84 7.20
C PRO A 59 -1.89 5.13 7.98
N VAL A 60 -2.15 3.88 8.35
CA VAL A 60 -1.17 2.97 8.95
C VAL A 60 -1.20 1.62 8.24
N ALA A 61 -0.01 1.04 8.01
CA ALA A 61 0.12 -0.31 7.49
C ALA A 61 0.14 -1.31 8.63
N PHE A 62 -0.57 -2.43 8.49
CA PHE A 62 -0.54 -3.55 9.42
C PHE A 62 0.44 -4.62 8.98
N TYR A 63 0.43 -4.95 7.70
CA TYR A 63 1.37 -5.86 7.06
C TYR A 63 1.42 -5.63 5.55
N GLU A 64 2.52 -6.07 4.95
CA GLU A 64 2.74 -6.11 3.52
C GLU A 64 3.32 -7.49 3.17
N HIS A 65 2.71 -8.19 2.20
CA HIS A 65 3.20 -9.45 1.66
C HIS A 65 3.63 -9.25 0.22
N ILE A 66 4.94 -9.32 -0.04
CA ILE A 66 5.53 -9.10 -1.36
C ILE A 66 5.96 -10.45 -1.94
N TYR A 67 5.53 -10.69 -3.18
CA TYR A 67 5.91 -11.84 -3.98
C TYR A 67 6.83 -11.38 -5.12
N TYR A 68 8.04 -11.92 -5.19
CA TYR A 68 9.04 -11.59 -6.19
C TYR A 68 9.06 -12.70 -7.25
N PHE A 69 8.68 -12.39 -8.49
CA PHE A 69 8.60 -13.36 -9.56
C PHE A 69 9.83 -13.34 -10.46
N GLN A 70 10.41 -12.16 -10.70
CA GLN A 70 11.56 -11.97 -11.57
C GLN A 70 12.45 -10.82 -11.07
N GLU A 71 13.71 -10.90 -11.42
CA GLU A 71 14.70 -9.83 -11.20
C GLU A 71 14.48 -8.69 -12.17
N VAL A 72 14.76 -7.47 -11.71
CA VAL A 72 14.75 -6.26 -12.54
C VAL A 72 16.03 -5.48 -12.32
N PHE A 73 16.63 -5.03 -13.42
CA PHE A 73 17.86 -4.27 -13.45
C PHE A 73 17.59 -2.82 -13.86
N ALA A 74 18.53 -1.91 -13.54
CA ALA A 74 18.47 -0.53 -13.96
C ALA A 74 18.50 -0.37 -15.49
N GLY A 75 18.12 0.82 -15.98
CA GLY A 75 18.22 1.22 -17.38
C GLY A 75 16.88 1.27 -18.12
N LYS A 76 15.81 0.79 -17.53
CA LYS A 76 14.44 0.94 -18.04
C LYS A 76 13.49 1.23 -16.90
N PRO A 77 12.46 2.08 -17.12
CA PRO A 77 11.48 2.38 -16.10
C PRO A 77 10.61 1.16 -15.77
N VAL A 78 10.04 1.20 -14.58
CA VAL A 78 9.05 0.22 -14.10
C VAL A 78 7.74 0.92 -13.78
N LYS A 79 6.64 0.19 -13.83
CA LYS A 79 5.31 0.70 -13.44
C LYS A 79 4.80 -0.05 -12.23
N VAL A 80 4.15 0.67 -11.33
CA VAL A 80 3.50 0.11 -10.16
C VAL A 80 2.03 0.48 -10.18
N SER A 81 1.15 -0.51 -10.08
CA SER A 81 -0.29 -0.31 -10.04
C SER A 81 -0.81 -0.22 -8.61
N LEU A 82 -2.02 0.30 -8.48
CA LEU A 82 -2.78 0.31 -7.24
C LEU A 82 -4.22 -0.08 -7.53
N GLN A 83 -4.73 -1.07 -6.81
CA GLN A 83 -6.13 -1.48 -6.83
C GLN A 83 -6.62 -1.74 -5.41
N LEU A 84 -7.93 -1.56 -5.20
CA LEU A 84 -8.59 -1.85 -3.93
C LEU A 84 -9.07 -3.31 -3.93
N LYS A 85 -8.54 -4.11 -3.01
CA LYS A 85 -8.93 -5.52 -2.82
C LYS A 85 -9.99 -5.68 -1.72
N GLY A 86 -10.04 -4.73 -0.80
CA GLY A 86 -11.04 -4.73 0.25
C GLY A 86 -11.16 -3.40 0.95
N LEU A 87 -12.36 -3.14 1.49
CA LEU A 87 -12.66 -1.95 2.26
C LEU A 87 -13.72 -2.32 3.31
N SER A 88 -13.57 -1.89 4.57
CA SER A 88 -14.63 -2.07 5.57
C SER A 88 -15.79 -1.10 5.33
N GLU A 89 -16.98 -1.42 5.83
CA GLU A 89 -18.19 -0.61 5.63
C GLU A 89 -18.04 0.83 6.14
N ASP A 90 -17.26 1.02 7.20
CA ASP A 90 -16.95 2.33 7.77
C ASP A 90 -15.66 2.96 7.20
N GLY A 91 -14.98 2.28 6.26
CA GLY A 91 -13.72 2.71 5.69
C GLY A 91 -12.51 2.62 6.62
N MET A 92 -12.65 2.08 7.84
CA MET A 92 -11.57 1.97 8.81
C MET A 92 -10.41 1.11 8.31
N TYR A 93 -10.73 0.00 7.63
CA TYR A 93 -9.77 -0.96 7.10
C TYR A 93 -9.77 -0.94 5.58
N PHE A 94 -8.58 -1.04 4.99
CA PHE A 94 -8.39 -1.18 3.55
C PHE A 94 -7.38 -2.27 3.23
N GLU A 95 -7.56 -2.95 2.09
CA GLU A 95 -6.60 -3.88 1.52
C GLU A 95 -6.31 -3.45 0.08
N PHE A 96 -5.03 -3.21 -0.22
CA PHE A 96 -4.55 -2.83 -1.54
C PHE A 96 -3.78 -3.96 -2.19
N ILE A 97 -3.83 -4.01 -3.53
CA ILE A 97 -2.91 -4.77 -4.36
C ILE A 97 -2.06 -3.80 -5.16
N HIS A 98 -0.77 -4.04 -5.13
CA HIS A 98 0.20 -3.45 -6.04
C HIS A 98 0.76 -4.55 -6.94
N ASN A 99 0.79 -4.30 -8.24
CA ASN A 99 1.52 -5.12 -9.19
C ASN A 99 2.63 -4.28 -9.82
N PHE A 100 3.77 -4.90 -10.03
CA PHE A 100 4.96 -4.29 -10.59
C PHE A 100 5.18 -4.81 -12.01
N TYR A 101 5.32 -3.91 -12.96
CA TYR A 101 5.48 -4.23 -14.38
C TYR A 101 6.78 -3.63 -14.91
N ASP A 102 7.52 -4.42 -15.70
CA ASP A 102 8.67 -3.92 -16.45
C ASP A 102 8.22 -3.08 -17.66
N HIS A 103 9.20 -2.53 -18.38
CA HIS A 103 8.95 -1.72 -19.56
C HIS A 103 8.26 -2.47 -20.72
N LYS A 104 8.17 -3.80 -20.65
CA LYS A 104 7.43 -4.65 -21.60
C LYS A 104 6.04 -5.04 -21.08
N GLY A 105 5.65 -4.55 -19.91
CA GLY A 105 4.38 -4.88 -19.27
C GLY A 105 4.36 -6.25 -18.60
N ARG A 106 5.51 -6.92 -18.40
CA ARG A 106 5.57 -8.21 -17.70
C ARG A 106 5.52 -7.97 -16.20
N ASN A 107 4.63 -8.68 -15.51
CA ASN A 107 4.52 -8.60 -14.06
C ASN A 107 5.71 -9.31 -13.39
N PHE A 108 6.53 -8.57 -12.64
CA PHE A 108 7.71 -9.12 -11.98
C PHE A 108 7.60 -9.21 -10.46
N ALA A 109 6.59 -8.56 -9.86
CA ALA A 109 6.28 -8.69 -8.44
C ALA A 109 4.84 -8.28 -8.15
N SER A 110 4.31 -8.74 -7.03
CA SER A 110 3.00 -8.35 -6.51
C SER A 110 3.07 -8.18 -5.00
N CYS A 111 2.27 -7.27 -4.47
CA CYS A 111 2.15 -7.05 -3.03
C CYS A 111 0.70 -6.91 -2.60
N GLU A 112 0.31 -7.69 -1.59
CA GLU A 112 -0.89 -7.47 -0.81
C GLU A 112 -0.54 -6.64 0.44
N MET A 113 -1.23 -5.54 0.64
CA MET A 113 -1.00 -4.64 1.77
C MET A 113 -2.31 -4.35 2.48
N MET A 114 -2.35 -4.61 3.76
CA MET A 114 -3.48 -4.25 4.62
C MET A 114 -3.11 -3.12 5.56
N GLY A 115 -4.03 -2.20 5.74
CA GLY A 115 -3.88 -1.06 6.62
C GLY A 115 -5.20 -0.57 7.18
N GLY A 116 -5.13 0.56 7.83
CA GLY A 116 -6.29 1.23 8.39
C GLY A 116 -6.00 2.71 8.61
N TRP A 117 -7.02 3.42 9.07
CA TRP A 117 -6.92 4.83 9.43
C TRP A 117 -6.91 5.00 10.93
N ILE A 118 -6.06 5.91 11.41
CA ILE A 118 -6.01 6.27 12.82
C ILE A 118 -6.35 7.74 13.01
N ASP A 119 -7.02 8.04 14.10
CA ASP A 119 -7.03 9.38 14.67
C ASP A 119 -5.65 9.69 15.23
N LEU A 120 -5.02 10.75 14.73
CA LEU A 120 -3.63 11.09 15.05
C LEU A 120 -3.46 11.60 16.49
N LYS A 121 -4.53 12.12 17.11
CA LYS A 121 -4.52 12.59 18.49
C LYS A 121 -4.84 11.45 19.46
N ALA A 122 -5.91 10.72 19.20
CA ALA A 122 -6.35 9.61 20.06
C ALA A 122 -5.50 8.35 19.88
N ARG A 123 -4.77 8.24 18.74
CA ARG A 123 -3.93 7.08 18.36
C ARG A 123 -4.71 5.77 18.32
N LYS A 124 -5.96 5.86 17.87
CA LYS A 124 -6.89 4.74 17.74
C LYS A 124 -7.40 4.65 16.30
N LEU A 125 -7.76 3.45 15.88
CA LEU A 125 -8.39 3.23 14.58
C LEU A 125 -9.72 3.99 14.50
N VAL A 126 -10.00 4.56 13.34
CA VAL A 126 -11.17 5.37 13.05
C VAL A 126 -11.67 5.12 11.64
N GLY A 127 -12.99 5.19 11.44
CA GLY A 127 -13.59 5.15 10.11
C GLY A 127 -13.35 6.44 9.33
N LEU A 128 -13.55 6.38 8.02
CA LEU A 128 -13.41 7.53 7.15
C LEU A 128 -14.67 8.42 7.17
N PRO A 129 -14.52 9.75 7.07
CA PRO A 129 -15.62 10.63 6.66
C PRO A 129 -16.19 10.17 5.32
N SER A 130 -17.51 10.36 5.12
CA SER A 130 -18.22 9.84 3.93
C SER A 130 -17.58 10.25 2.61
N GLU A 131 -17.15 11.51 2.47
CA GLU A 131 -16.48 11.99 1.27
C GLU A 131 -15.18 11.24 0.98
N LEU A 132 -14.35 11.04 2.00
CA LEU A 132 -13.08 10.31 1.85
C LEU A 132 -13.32 8.80 1.61
N TYR A 133 -14.35 8.23 2.21
CA TYR A 133 -14.78 6.87 1.92
C TYR A 133 -15.10 6.69 0.44
N GLU A 134 -15.94 7.57 -0.13
CA GLU A 134 -16.33 7.51 -1.53
C GLU A 134 -15.12 7.69 -2.46
N ASN A 135 -14.22 8.63 -2.13
CA ASN A 135 -13.01 8.86 -2.90
C ASN A 135 -12.10 7.63 -2.92
N LEU A 136 -11.95 6.95 -1.78
CA LEU A 136 -11.18 5.71 -1.70
C LEU A 136 -11.87 4.56 -2.44
N ASN A 137 -13.19 4.44 -2.30
CA ASN A 137 -13.99 3.39 -2.92
C ASN A 137 -14.05 3.51 -4.45
N ASN A 138 -13.77 4.69 -5.00
CA ASN A 138 -13.66 4.91 -6.45
C ASN A 138 -12.39 4.34 -7.08
N LEU A 139 -11.40 3.93 -6.28
CA LEU A 139 -10.25 3.19 -6.79
C LEU A 139 -10.70 1.88 -7.44
N THR A 140 -10.11 1.53 -8.58
CA THR A 140 -10.45 0.29 -9.29
C THR A 140 -10.35 -0.92 -8.36
N HIS A 141 -11.44 -1.68 -8.25
CA HIS A 141 -11.50 -2.89 -7.44
C HIS A 141 -10.84 -4.07 -8.16
N THR A 142 -10.27 -5.00 -7.38
CA THR A 142 -9.89 -6.31 -7.90
C THR A 142 -11.14 -7.18 -8.15
N GLU A 143 -10.98 -8.27 -8.90
CA GLU A 143 -12.11 -9.20 -9.17
C GLU A 143 -12.61 -9.90 -7.90
N ASP A 144 -11.71 -10.11 -6.93
CA ASP A 144 -11.96 -10.71 -5.62
C ASP A 144 -12.17 -9.66 -4.50
N PHE A 145 -12.56 -8.44 -4.87
CA PHE A 145 -12.88 -7.40 -3.88
C PHE A 145 -13.91 -7.89 -2.86
N ARG A 146 -13.68 -7.55 -1.58
CA ARG A 146 -14.58 -7.94 -0.49
C ARG A 146 -14.70 -6.86 0.58
N ILE A 147 -15.78 -6.93 1.33
CA ILE A 147 -15.96 -6.12 2.52
C ILE A 147 -15.08 -6.67 3.64
N LEU A 148 -14.28 -5.81 4.23
CA LEU A 148 -13.35 -6.17 5.31
C LEU A 148 -14.01 -6.05 6.68
N THR A 149 -13.53 -6.89 7.60
CA THR A 149 -13.87 -6.84 9.01
C THR A 149 -12.62 -6.72 9.87
N ARG A 150 -12.79 -6.55 11.17
CA ARG A 150 -11.66 -6.50 12.12
C ARG A 150 -10.81 -7.77 12.10
N GLU A 151 -11.43 -8.92 11.89
CA GLU A 151 -10.76 -10.22 11.83
C GLU A 151 -9.75 -10.29 10.68
N ASP A 152 -10.02 -9.62 9.57
CA ASP A 152 -9.11 -9.54 8.42
C ASP A 152 -7.78 -8.92 8.77
N SER A 153 -7.76 -7.92 9.67
CA SER A 153 -6.51 -7.30 10.14
C SER A 153 -5.62 -8.24 10.97
N ARG A 154 -6.17 -9.36 11.40
CA ARG A 154 -5.53 -10.35 12.29
C ARG A 154 -5.46 -11.76 11.69
N LYS A 155 -5.80 -11.91 10.42
CA LYS A 155 -5.92 -13.23 9.75
C LYS A 155 -4.66 -14.10 9.84
N PHE A 156 -3.48 -13.51 10.01
CA PHE A 156 -2.22 -14.26 10.14
C PHE A 156 -1.83 -14.59 11.59
N GLY A 157 -2.63 -14.20 12.58
CA GLY A 157 -2.45 -14.58 13.98
C GLY A 157 -1.15 -14.11 14.64
N ARG A 158 -0.44 -13.15 14.03
CA ARG A 158 0.81 -12.60 14.59
C ARG A 158 0.52 -11.72 15.80
N LYS A 159 1.26 -11.95 16.88
CA LYS A 159 1.20 -11.18 18.11
C LYS A 159 2.61 -10.76 18.51
N PRO A 160 2.76 -9.58 19.16
CA PRO A 160 4.05 -9.19 19.71
C PRO A 160 4.51 -10.15 20.79
N LYS A 161 5.82 -10.32 20.93
CA LYS A 161 6.49 -11.00 22.04
C LYS A 161 7.59 -10.06 22.53
N ASP A 162 7.44 -9.61 23.76
CA ASP A 162 8.42 -8.72 24.37
C ASP A 162 9.70 -9.48 24.72
N LEU A 163 10.83 -8.78 24.63
CA LEU A 163 12.12 -9.28 25.08
C LEU A 163 12.25 -8.98 26.56
N GLU A 164 12.51 -10.00 27.38
CA GLU A 164 12.89 -9.80 28.77
C GLU A 164 14.29 -9.17 28.81
N VAL A 165 14.35 -7.89 29.19
CA VAL A 165 15.62 -7.18 29.39
C VAL A 165 16.00 -7.31 30.86
N SER A 166 17.02 -8.11 31.17
CA SER A 166 17.61 -8.12 32.51
C SER A 166 18.25 -6.75 32.76
N CYS A 167 17.72 -5.98 33.72
CA CYS A 167 18.43 -4.83 34.27
C CYS A 167 19.70 -5.34 34.95
N SER A 168 20.84 -5.31 34.26
CA SER A 168 22.15 -5.39 34.90
C SER A 168 22.36 -4.06 35.63
N LEU A 169 22.22 -4.09 36.96
CA LEU A 169 22.66 -3.00 37.86
C LEU A 169 24.17 -2.83 37.82
#